data_a311fa157ca493d17f771a9d8069c524
#
_entry.id   a311fa157ca493d17f771a9d8069c524
#
_cell.length_a   1.000
_cell.length_b   1.000
_cell.length_c   1.000
_cell.angle_alpha   90.00
_cell.angle_beta   90.00
_cell.angle_gamma   90.00
#
_symmetry.space_group_name_H-M   'P 1'
#
loop_
_entity.id
_entity.type
_entity.pdbx_description
1 polymer ?
#
loop_
_entity_poly.entity_id
_entity_poly.type
_entity_poly.pdbx_seq_one_letter_code
_entity_poly.pdbx_strand_id
1 'polypeptide(L)'
;MATEEIVAQTIDLKSLAVAFAIGIGALGPGLSIGKIASKGLEAIGRNPEASDKIQTAMILGIAFAESVAIYALVVALILKFT
;
A
#
# COMPACT_ATOMS: atom_id res chain seq x y z
N MET A 1 2.31 -38.84 -0.93
CA MET A 1 1.40 -38.66 0.23
C MET A 1 2.08 -37.82 1.30
N ALA A 2 3.02 -38.40 2.06
CA ALA A 2 3.73 -37.65 3.10
C ALA A 2 4.48 -36.45 2.52
N THR A 3 5.08 -36.61 1.34
CA THR A 3 5.79 -35.52 0.66
C THR A 3 4.87 -34.38 0.31
N GLU A 4 3.68 -34.69 -0.19
CA GLU A 4 2.67 -33.67 -0.55
C GLU A 4 2.20 -32.92 0.69
N GLU A 5 1.99 -33.63 1.80
CA GLU A 5 1.57 -33.01 3.06
C GLU A 5 2.67 -32.10 3.60
N ILE A 6 3.92 -32.53 3.53
CA ILE A 6 5.05 -31.72 3.98
C ILE A 6 5.18 -30.46 3.12
N VAL A 7 5.05 -30.58 1.80
CA VAL A 7 5.09 -29.44 0.89
C VAL A 7 3.95 -28.48 1.18
N ALA A 8 2.74 -29.01 1.40
CA ALA A 8 1.56 -28.17 1.71
C ALA A 8 1.73 -27.41 3.03
N GLN A 9 2.39 -28.01 4.02
CA GLN A 9 2.66 -27.37 5.30
C GLN A 9 3.81 -26.34 5.19
N THR A 10 4.79 -26.62 4.35
CA THR A 10 5.97 -25.76 4.19
C THR A 10 5.68 -24.59 3.26
N ILE A 11 4.95 -24.85 2.14
CA ILE A 11 4.61 -23.86 1.14
C ILE A 11 3.09 -23.73 1.13
N ASP A 12 2.59 -22.72 1.80
CA ASP A 12 1.17 -22.42 1.81
C ASP A 12 0.90 -21.39 0.70
N LEU A 13 0.34 -21.88 -0.42
CA LEU A 13 0.04 -21.03 -1.57
C LEU A 13 -0.93 -19.92 -1.22
N LYS A 14 -1.87 -20.19 -0.33
CA LYS A 14 -2.81 -19.18 0.13
C LYS A 14 -2.09 -18.05 0.88
N SER A 15 -1.21 -18.42 1.80
CA SER A 15 -0.41 -17.43 2.53
C SER A 15 0.49 -16.63 1.61
N LEU A 16 1.07 -17.27 0.60
CA LEU A 16 1.85 -16.56 -0.42
C LEU A 16 0.99 -15.59 -1.20
N ALA A 17 -0.22 -16.02 -1.61
CA ALA A 17 -1.14 -15.16 -2.34
C ALA A 17 -1.53 -13.94 -1.49
N VAL A 18 -1.82 -14.14 -0.20
CA VAL A 18 -2.13 -13.04 0.73
C VAL A 18 -0.95 -12.09 0.84
N ALA A 19 0.25 -12.62 1.01
CA ALA A 19 1.47 -11.81 1.13
C ALA A 19 1.71 -10.98 -0.14
N PHE A 20 1.56 -11.58 -1.32
CA PHE A 20 1.70 -10.86 -2.57
C PHE A 20 0.62 -9.80 -2.75
N ALA A 21 -0.63 -10.12 -2.41
CA ALA A 21 -1.73 -9.17 -2.54
C ALA A 21 -1.46 -7.90 -1.75
N ILE A 22 -1.08 -8.02 -0.48
CA ILE A 22 -0.82 -6.83 0.34
C ILE A 22 0.56 -6.23 0.05
N GLY A 23 1.57 -7.04 -0.16
CA GLY A 23 2.93 -6.55 -0.40
C GLY A 23 3.04 -5.76 -1.68
N ILE A 24 2.60 -6.32 -2.80
CA ILE A 24 2.62 -5.64 -4.10
C ILE A 24 1.55 -4.57 -4.15
N GLY A 25 0.36 -4.86 -3.62
CA GLY A 25 -0.76 -3.91 -3.61
C GLY A 25 -0.50 -2.66 -2.79
N ALA A 26 0.32 -2.73 -1.75
CA ALA A 26 0.69 -1.58 -0.93
C ALA A 26 1.93 -0.85 -1.48
N LEU A 27 2.72 -1.49 -2.33
CA LEU A 27 3.95 -0.90 -2.86
C LEU A 27 3.67 0.34 -3.69
N GLY A 28 2.70 0.27 -4.62
CA GLY A 28 2.30 1.39 -5.44
C GLY A 28 1.86 2.60 -4.62
N PRO A 29 0.86 2.44 -3.74
CA PRO A 29 0.45 3.52 -2.84
C PRO A 29 1.58 4.04 -1.96
N GLY A 30 2.43 3.17 -1.43
CA GLY A 30 3.57 3.58 -0.62
C GLY A 30 4.53 4.49 -1.37
N LEU A 31 4.88 4.11 -2.60
CA LEU A 31 5.73 4.94 -3.46
C LEU A 31 5.05 6.25 -3.84
N SER A 32 3.74 6.21 -4.12
CA SER A 32 2.96 7.40 -4.45
C SER A 32 2.92 8.38 -3.28
N ILE A 33 2.67 7.88 -2.07
CA ILE A 33 2.63 8.71 -0.86
C ILE A 33 4.01 9.37 -0.65
N GLY A 34 5.08 8.60 -0.79
CA GLY A 34 6.43 9.14 -0.68
C GLY A 34 6.70 10.25 -1.67
N LYS A 35 6.25 10.08 -2.92
CA LYS A 35 6.39 11.06 -3.96
C LYS A 35 5.59 12.32 -3.68
N ILE A 36 4.33 12.17 -3.27
CA ILE A 36 3.45 13.29 -2.93
C ILE A 36 4.04 14.07 -1.76
N ALA A 37 4.46 13.38 -0.71
CA ALA A 37 5.03 14.02 0.46
C ALA A 37 6.32 14.76 0.12
N SER A 38 7.21 14.14 -0.64
CA SER A 38 8.47 14.75 -1.05
C SER A 38 8.25 16.02 -1.88
N LYS A 39 7.39 15.93 -2.88
CA LYS A 39 7.08 17.09 -3.74
C LYS A 39 6.34 18.17 -2.99
N GLY A 40 5.42 17.79 -2.12
CA GLY A 40 4.68 18.75 -1.32
C GLY A 40 5.58 19.51 -0.36
N LEU A 41 6.48 18.83 0.32
CA LEU A 41 7.42 19.46 1.25
C LEU A 41 8.39 20.39 0.51
N GLU A 42 8.85 19.96 -0.67
CA GLU A 42 9.68 20.80 -1.52
C GLU A 42 8.96 22.08 -1.94
N ALA A 43 7.68 21.95 -2.33
CA ALA A 43 6.86 23.09 -2.71
C ALA A 43 6.63 24.05 -1.55
N ILE A 44 6.39 23.53 -0.35
CA ILE A 44 6.23 24.35 0.86
C ILE A 44 7.52 25.10 1.16
N GLY A 45 8.67 24.42 1.00
CA GLY A 45 9.95 25.05 1.21
C GLY A 45 10.22 26.22 0.27
N ARG A 46 9.73 26.13 -0.97
CA ARG A 46 9.89 27.20 -1.95
C ARG A 46 8.85 28.30 -1.80
N ASN A 47 7.66 27.96 -1.34
CA ASN A 47 6.52 28.87 -1.23
C ASN A 47 5.83 28.71 0.12
N PRO A 48 6.46 29.20 1.22
CA PRO A 48 5.86 29.02 2.55
C PRO A 48 4.46 29.61 2.68
N GLU A 49 4.18 30.70 1.97
CA GLU A 49 2.88 31.36 2.00
C GLU A 49 1.76 30.54 1.36
N ALA A 50 2.10 29.53 0.55
CA ALA A 50 1.13 28.62 -0.07
C ALA A 50 1.01 27.30 0.71
N SER A 51 1.62 27.19 1.90
CA SER A 51 1.70 25.93 2.63
C SER A 51 0.33 25.32 2.94
N ASP A 52 -0.67 26.12 3.25
CA ASP A 52 -2.01 25.61 3.57
C ASP A 52 -2.65 24.92 2.34
N LYS A 53 -2.55 25.53 1.18
CA LYS A 53 -3.07 24.95 -0.06
C LYS A 53 -2.32 23.68 -0.43
N ILE A 54 -1.00 23.70 -0.27
CA ILE A 54 -0.15 22.55 -0.61
C ILE A 54 -0.45 21.39 0.34
N GLN A 55 -0.58 21.66 1.63
CA GLN A 55 -0.91 20.62 2.60
C GLN A 55 -2.28 19.99 2.30
N THR A 56 -3.27 20.80 1.95
CA THR A 56 -4.59 20.28 1.60
C THR A 56 -4.50 19.34 0.40
N ALA A 57 -3.79 19.75 -0.64
CA ALA A 57 -3.60 18.92 -1.83
C ALA A 57 -2.83 17.63 -1.50
N MET A 58 -1.81 17.73 -0.63
CA MET A 58 -1.04 16.56 -0.19
C MET A 58 -1.94 15.57 0.55
N ILE A 59 -2.73 16.06 1.50
CA ILE A 59 -3.62 15.20 2.30
C ILE A 59 -4.61 14.48 1.39
N LEU A 60 -5.19 15.19 0.42
CA LEU A 60 -6.12 14.57 -0.54
C LEU A 60 -5.43 13.48 -1.36
N GLY A 61 -4.26 13.79 -1.91
CA GLY A 61 -3.51 12.82 -2.72
C GLY A 61 -3.09 11.60 -1.91
N ILE A 62 -2.63 11.82 -0.68
CA ILE A 62 -2.23 10.73 0.22
C ILE A 62 -3.45 9.89 0.60
N ALA A 63 -4.60 10.52 0.85
CA ALA A 63 -5.82 9.79 1.18
C ALA A 63 -6.28 8.89 0.03
N PHE A 64 -6.21 9.37 -1.21
CA PHE A 64 -6.53 8.54 -2.37
C PHE A 64 -5.56 7.37 -2.52
N ALA A 65 -4.27 7.60 -2.35
CA ALA A 65 -3.28 6.53 -2.42
C ALA A 65 -3.49 5.51 -1.30
N GLU A 66 -3.80 5.98 -0.09
CA GLU A 66 -4.09 5.11 1.04
C GLU A 66 -5.33 4.25 0.79
N SER A 67 -6.34 4.79 0.10
CA SER A 67 -7.54 4.05 -0.26
C SER A 67 -7.22 2.83 -1.11
N VAL A 68 -6.27 2.97 -2.04
CA VAL A 68 -5.83 1.84 -2.87
C VAL A 68 -5.15 0.77 -2.02
N ALA A 69 -4.34 1.18 -1.04
CA ALA A 69 -3.73 0.23 -0.10
C ALA A 69 -4.78 -0.51 0.73
N ILE A 70 -5.85 0.18 1.11
CA ILE A 70 -6.96 -0.44 1.84
C ILE A 70 -7.67 -1.47 0.95
N TYR A 71 -7.88 -1.20 -0.34
CA TYR A 71 -8.41 -2.20 -1.26
C TYR A 71 -7.53 -3.45 -1.30
N ALA A 72 -6.21 -3.27 -1.37
CA ALA A 72 -5.28 -4.40 -1.36
C ALA A 72 -5.39 -5.20 -0.07
N LEU A 73 -5.53 -4.50 1.07
CA LEU A 73 -5.73 -5.14 2.36
C LEU A 73 -7.02 -5.96 2.38
N VAL A 74 -8.12 -5.40 1.86
CA VAL A 74 -9.41 -6.11 1.80
C VAL A 74 -9.29 -7.36 0.95
N VAL A 75 -8.65 -7.27 -0.21
CA VAL A 75 -8.43 -8.44 -1.06
C VAL A 75 -7.61 -9.49 -0.33
N ALA A 76 -6.55 -9.08 0.36
CA ALA A 76 -5.71 -9.99 1.14
C ALA A 76 -6.52 -10.69 2.25
N LEU A 77 -7.39 -9.96 2.93
CA LEU A 77 -8.25 -10.53 3.97
C LEU A 77 -9.26 -11.52 3.40
N ILE A 78 -9.86 -11.18 2.25
CA ILE A 78 -10.78 -12.09 1.57
C ILE A 78 -10.07 -13.39 1.20
N LEU A 79 -8.88 -13.29 0.63
CA LEU A 79 -8.09 -14.48 0.30
C LEU A 79 -7.74 -15.30 1.53
N LYS A 80 -7.40 -14.62 2.63
CA LYS A 80 -7.00 -15.29 3.87
C LYS A 80 -8.14 -16.11 4.47
N PHE A 81 -9.36 -15.58 4.43
CA PHE A 81 -10.51 -16.20 5.11
C PHE A 81 -11.43 -17.01 4.19
N THR A 82 -11.10 -17.16 2.94
CA THR A 82 -11.81 -18.05 2.02
C THR A 82 -10.95 -19.21 1.57
#